data_025315f8e80e6385c7694138a9b2e691
#
_entry.id   025315f8e80e6385c7694138a9b2e691
#
_cell.length_a   1.000
_cell.length_b   1.000
_cell.length_c   1.000
_cell.angle_alpha   90.00
_cell.angle_beta   90.00
_cell.angle_gamma   90.00
#
_symmetry.space_group_name_H-M   'P 1'
#
loop_
_entity.id
_entity.type
_entity.pdbx_description
1 polymer ?
#
loop_
_entity_poly.entity_id
_entity_poly.type
_entity_poly.pdbx_seq_one_letter_code
_entity_poly.pdbx_strand_id
1 'polypeptide(L)'
;EGNWYHYYQPTDWTIGNNILGTEAEMKSMLDSAKKYDIRVLVDVLPNHTAFNIDLVTDEFYEAVGGRDKMFHTDGLKDINDYNDRAQCTHQGVGGLPDVNTENPLFQKYYMEFVNKLVKMGVRGFRYDTAKHIGVHSDPLDTEAGVTENDFWDVATGRKEVLGVSLAVPYDSLF
;
A
#
# COMPACT_ATOMS: atom_id res chain seq x y z
N GLU A 1 -18.75 -15.59 5.58
CA GLU A 1 -18.16 -15.79 4.25
C GLU A 1 -18.22 -14.46 3.50
N GLY A 2 -17.07 -13.84 3.21
CA GLY A 2 -16.99 -12.58 2.46
C GLY A 2 -16.94 -12.83 0.95
N ASN A 3 -17.36 -11.85 0.16
CA ASN A 3 -17.12 -11.86 -1.27
C ASN A 3 -15.63 -11.60 -1.56
N TRP A 4 -15.13 -12.05 -2.72
CA TRP A 4 -13.73 -11.91 -3.13
C TRP A 4 -13.22 -10.45 -3.06
N TYR A 5 -14.07 -9.45 -3.33
CA TYR A 5 -13.70 -8.04 -3.31
C TYR A 5 -13.38 -7.51 -1.89
N HIS A 6 -13.78 -8.18 -0.82
CA HIS A 6 -13.39 -7.79 0.54
C HIS A 6 -11.89 -7.98 0.78
N TYR A 7 -11.23 -8.88 0.04
CA TYR A 7 -9.76 -9.04 0.12
C TYR A 7 -9.01 -7.86 -0.49
N TYR A 8 -9.69 -7.03 -1.28
CA TYR A 8 -9.13 -5.83 -1.89
C TYR A 8 -9.62 -4.54 -1.20
N GLN A 9 -10.03 -4.63 0.04
CA GLN A 9 -10.46 -3.49 0.87
C GLN A 9 -9.67 -3.45 2.17
N PRO A 10 -8.42 -2.94 2.14
CA PRO A 10 -7.57 -2.90 3.32
C PRO A 10 -8.12 -1.94 4.37
N THR A 11 -8.00 -2.34 5.63
CA THR A 11 -8.34 -1.54 6.81
C THR A 11 -7.11 -1.22 7.64
N ASP A 12 -5.99 -1.86 7.29
CA ASP A 12 -4.66 -1.65 7.84
C ASP A 12 -3.62 -2.33 6.93
N TRP A 13 -2.35 -1.93 7.02
CA TRP A 13 -1.22 -2.58 6.34
C TRP A 13 -0.39 -3.35 7.36
N THR A 14 -0.92 -4.46 7.81
CA THR A 14 -0.31 -5.34 8.78
C THR A 14 -0.61 -6.81 8.45
N ILE A 15 0.14 -7.73 9.07
CA ILE A 15 -0.14 -9.15 8.98
C ILE A 15 -0.95 -9.51 10.22
N GLY A 16 -2.27 -9.62 10.05
CA GLY A 16 -3.21 -9.93 11.12
C GLY A 16 -3.65 -11.37 11.13
N ASN A 17 -4.36 -11.74 12.19
CA ASN A 17 -5.11 -12.98 12.27
C ASN A 17 -6.46 -12.77 11.61
N ASN A 18 -6.68 -13.37 10.46
CA ASN A 18 -7.90 -13.23 9.68
C ASN A 18 -8.26 -14.52 8.94
N ILE A 19 -9.26 -14.44 8.07
CA ILE A 19 -9.73 -15.59 7.29
C ILE A 19 -8.65 -16.22 6.38
N LEU A 20 -7.59 -15.47 6.02
CA LEU A 20 -6.48 -15.96 5.22
C LEU A 20 -5.44 -16.71 6.04
N GLY A 21 -5.53 -16.65 7.37
CA GLY A 21 -4.64 -17.31 8.30
C GLY A 21 -3.92 -16.36 9.24
N THR A 22 -2.99 -16.92 9.98
CA THR A 22 -2.15 -16.23 10.94
C THR A 22 -0.77 -15.93 10.36
N GLU A 23 -0.01 -15.03 11.00
CA GLU A 23 1.39 -14.77 10.65
C GLU A 23 2.23 -16.06 10.73
N ALA A 24 2.00 -16.92 11.73
CA ALA A 24 2.71 -18.19 11.89
C ALA A 24 2.42 -19.18 10.74
N GLU A 25 1.18 -19.24 10.29
CA GLU A 25 0.78 -20.09 9.15
C GLU A 25 1.39 -19.54 7.85
N MET A 26 1.38 -18.24 7.64
CA MET A 26 2.06 -17.61 6.50
C MET A 26 3.55 -17.93 6.49
N LYS A 27 4.22 -17.81 7.65
CA LYS A 27 5.65 -18.15 7.77
C LYS A 27 5.89 -19.63 7.45
N SER A 28 5.06 -20.54 7.94
CA SER A 28 5.14 -21.97 7.67
C SER A 28 4.96 -22.28 6.18
N MET A 29 4.01 -21.61 5.52
CA MET A 29 3.79 -21.72 4.08
C MET A 29 5.01 -21.25 3.29
N LEU A 30 5.57 -20.08 3.63
CA LEU A 30 6.76 -19.52 2.98
C LEU A 30 7.99 -20.44 3.15
N ASP A 31 8.20 -20.99 4.35
CA ASP A 31 9.29 -21.93 4.62
C ASP A 31 9.13 -23.23 3.81
N SER A 32 7.89 -23.67 3.61
CA SER A 32 7.59 -24.84 2.78
C SER A 32 7.81 -24.55 1.30
N ALA A 33 7.32 -23.41 0.80
CA ALA A 33 7.55 -22.98 -0.58
C ALA A 33 9.04 -22.91 -0.93
N LYS A 34 9.86 -22.37 -0.03
CA LYS A 34 11.31 -22.30 -0.18
C LYS A 34 11.97 -23.68 -0.36
N LYS A 35 11.50 -24.72 0.32
CA LYS A 35 12.04 -26.09 0.19
C LYS A 35 11.84 -26.67 -1.21
N TYR A 36 10.83 -26.21 -1.93
CA TYR A 36 10.49 -26.65 -3.29
C TYR A 36 10.91 -25.63 -4.36
N ASP A 37 11.73 -24.62 -4.01
CA ASP A 37 12.15 -23.53 -4.89
C ASP A 37 10.96 -22.75 -5.50
N ILE A 38 9.87 -22.65 -4.75
CA ILE A 38 8.68 -21.86 -5.12
C ILE A 38 8.84 -20.45 -4.57
N ARG A 39 8.76 -19.47 -5.45
CA ARG A 39 8.75 -18.05 -5.09
C ARG A 39 7.32 -17.58 -4.86
N VAL A 40 7.06 -17.02 -3.69
CA VAL A 40 5.75 -16.48 -3.34
C VAL A 40 5.77 -14.97 -3.53
N LEU A 41 4.81 -14.48 -4.32
CA LEU A 41 4.52 -13.07 -4.48
C LEU A 41 3.28 -12.72 -3.67
N VAL A 42 3.27 -11.56 -3.05
CA VAL A 42 2.13 -11.05 -2.29
C VAL A 42 1.46 -9.92 -3.06
N ASP A 43 0.14 -9.98 -3.14
CA ASP A 43 -0.67 -8.90 -3.67
C ASP A 43 -0.77 -7.80 -2.61
N VAL A 44 -0.35 -6.58 -2.95
CA VAL A 44 -0.31 -5.44 -2.04
C VAL A 44 -1.11 -4.26 -2.59
N LEU A 45 -1.81 -3.56 -1.72
CA LEU A 45 -2.83 -2.58 -2.07
C LEU A 45 -2.55 -1.23 -1.40
N PRO A 46 -1.51 -0.48 -1.77
CA PRO A 46 -1.21 0.80 -1.12
C PRO A 46 -2.14 1.94 -1.53
N ASN A 47 -2.82 1.83 -2.68
CA ASN A 47 -3.56 2.93 -3.30
C ASN A 47 -4.81 3.36 -2.53
N HIS A 48 -5.53 2.43 -1.92
CA HIS A 48 -6.88 2.69 -1.38
C HIS A 48 -7.17 1.93 -0.10
N THR A 49 -8.21 2.38 0.61
CA THR A 49 -8.76 1.69 1.77
C THR A 49 -10.05 0.95 1.45
N ALA A 50 -10.62 0.30 2.46
CA ALA A 50 -11.99 -0.18 2.42
C ALA A 50 -12.96 0.96 2.10
N PHE A 51 -14.06 0.62 1.41
CA PHE A 51 -15.15 1.55 1.09
C PHE A 51 -15.64 2.30 2.34
N ASN A 52 -15.83 1.60 3.44
CA ASN A 52 -16.16 2.22 4.72
C ASN A 52 -14.90 2.57 5.50
N ILE A 53 -14.51 3.85 5.47
CA ILE A 53 -13.33 4.38 6.16
C ILE A 53 -13.38 4.28 7.68
N ASP A 54 -14.56 4.02 8.28
CA ASP A 54 -14.67 3.78 9.73
C ASP A 54 -14.21 2.38 10.14
N LEU A 55 -13.91 1.51 9.16
CA LEU A 55 -13.28 0.21 9.39
C LEU A 55 -11.74 0.28 9.43
N VAL A 56 -11.16 1.38 8.98
CA VAL A 56 -9.72 1.63 9.09
C VAL A 56 -9.35 1.78 10.56
N THR A 57 -8.28 1.12 11.00
CA THR A 57 -7.92 1.07 12.42
C THR A 57 -7.45 2.42 12.93
N ASP A 58 -7.75 2.73 14.21
CA ASP A 58 -7.31 3.97 14.85
C ASP A 58 -5.78 4.01 14.93
N GLU A 59 -5.15 2.87 15.21
CA GLU A 59 -3.68 2.74 15.24
C GLU A 59 -3.05 3.14 13.92
N PHE A 60 -3.68 2.76 12.80
CA PHE A 60 -3.19 3.16 11.49
C PHE A 60 -3.38 4.67 11.26
N TYR A 61 -4.55 5.22 11.56
CA TYR A 61 -4.77 6.67 11.44
C TYR A 61 -3.75 7.49 12.24
N GLU A 62 -3.46 7.08 13.49
CA GLU A 62 -2.45 7.72 14.33
C GLU A 62 -1.06 7.62 13.70
N ALA A 63 -0.69 6.45 13.18
CA ALA A 63 0.62 6.21 12.56
C ALA A 63 0.89 7.09 11.34
N VAL A 64 -0.15 7.43 10.57
CA VAL A 64 -0.02 8.28 9.36
C VAL A 64 -0.24 9.78 9.63
N GLY A 65 -0.41 10.17 10.88
CA GLY A 65 -0.56 11.58 11.27
C GLY A 65 -2.00 12.08 11.35
N GLY A 66 -2.95 11.15 11.38
CA GLY A 66 -4.38 11.42 11.50
C GLY A 66 -5.17 11.19 10.22
N ARG A 67 -6.49 11.11 10.37
CA ARG A 67 -7.43 10.86 9.28
C ARG A 67 -7.31 11.89 8.14
N ASP A 68 -7.07 13.15 8.49
CA ASP A 68 -6.94 14.25 7.53
C ASP A 68 -5.65 14.20 6.70
N LYS A 69 -4.68 13.37 7.10
CA LYS A 69 -3.40 13.18 6.40
C LYS A 69 -3.34 11.90 5.60
N MET A 70 -4.30 11.01 5.81
CA MET A 70 -4.32 9.71 5.19
C MET A 70 -4.74 9.74 3.73
N PHE A 71 -5.65 10.62 3.37
CA PHE A 71 -6.21 10.70 2.02
C PHE A 71 -5.69 11.90 1.27
N HIS A 72 -5.67 11.81 -0.08
CA HIS A 72 -5.57 13.00 -0.91
C HIS A 72 -6.73 13.96 -0.67
N THR A 73 -6.59 15.22 -1.05
CA THR A 73 -7.60 16.29 -0.84
C THR A 73 -8.98 15.86 -1.34
N ASP A 74 -9.02 15.24 -2.50
CA ASP A 74 -10.23 14.72 -3.14
C ASP A 74 -10.36 13.18 -3.04
N GLY A 75 -9.57 12.54 -2.19
CA GLY A 75 -9.47 11.08 -2.09
C GLY A 75 -10.76 10.34 -1.74
N LEU A 76 -11.75 11.07 -1.17
CA LEU A 76 -13.08 10.52 -0.88
C LEU A 76 -14.09 10.71 -2.03
N LYS A 77 -13.70 11.37 -3.13
CA LYS A 77 -14.52 11.53 -4.33
C LYS A 77 -14.12 10.49 -5.36
N ASP A 78 -15.10 9.95 -6.08
CA ASP A 78 -14.82 9.00 -7.17
C ASP A 78 -14.28 9.70 -8.42
N ILE A 79 -13.42 8.99 -9.15
CA ILE A 79 -12.94 9.38 -10.48
C ILE A 79 -14.12 9.45 -11.45
N ASN A 80 -14.30 10.61 -12.11
CA ASN A 80 -15.32 10.82 -13.13
C ASN A 80 -14.73 10.81 -14.55
N ASP A 81 -13.47 11.21 -14.70
CA ASP A 81 -12.75 11.20 -15.98
C ASP A 81 -11.41 10.47 -15.84
N TYR A 82 -11.36 9.25 -16.37
CA TYR A 82 -10.15 8.43 -16.36
C TYR A 82 -9.06 8.88 -17.36
N ASN A 83 -9.29 9.96 -18.11
CA ASN A 83 -8.27 10.62 -18.94
C ASN A 83 -7.59 11.77 -18.17
N ASP A 84 -8.18 12.23 -17.07
CA ASP A 84 -7.59 13.24 -16.18
C ASP A 84 -6.65 12.53 -15.17
N ARG A 85 -5.35 12.78 -15.31
CA ARG A 85 -4.35 12.16 -14.42
C ARG A 85 -4.46 12.64 -12.98
N ALA A 86 -4.84 13.91 -12.74
CA ALA A 86 -5.05 14.39 -11.38
C ALA A 86 -6.18 13.61 -10.70
N GLN A 87 -7.31 13.40 -11.38
CA GLN A 87 -8.36 12.56 -10.84
C GLN A 87 -7.89 11.12 -10.63
N CYS A 88 -7.17 10.55 -11.61
CA CYS A 88 -6.70 9.16 -11.51
C CYS A 88 -5.77 8.89 -10.33
N THR A 89 -5.05 9.91 -9.86
CA THR A 89 -4.03 9.77 -8.82
C THR A 89 -4.39 10.41 -7.48
N HIS A 90 -5.50 11.15 -7.42
CA HIS A 90 -5.93 11.84 -6.19
C HIS A 90 -7.38 11.57 -5.81
N GLN A 91 -8.09 10.70 -6.55
CA GLN A 91 -9.49 10.39 -6.27
C GLN A 91 -9.74 8.89 -6.19
N GLY A 92 -10.78 8.53 -5.46
CA GLY A 92 -11.17 7.14 -5.23
C GLY A 92 -11.58 6.40 -6.49
N VAL A 93 -11.29 5.13 -6.53
CA VAL A 93 -11.61 4.24 -7.65
C VAL A 93 -12.73 3.29 -7.28
N GLY A 94 -13.88 3.41 -7.94
CA GLY A 94 -15.04 2.53 -7.70
C GLY A 94 -15.56 2.57 -6.27
N GLY A 95 -15.58 3.75 -5.65
CA GLY A 95 -16.02 3.97 -4.27
C GLY A 95 -14.97 3.65 -3.20
N LEU A 96 -13.75 3.25 -3.58
CA LEU A 96 -12.66 2.97 -2.65
C LEU A 96 -11.83 4.24 -2.44
N PRO A 97 -11.76 4.77 -1.21
CA PRO A 97 -11.05 6.01 -0.89
C PRO A 97 -9.55 5.95 -1.21
N ASP A 98 -9.06 7.01 -1.86
CA ASP A 98 -7.69 7.12 -2.33
C ASP A 98 -6.75 7.59 -1.22
N VAL A 99 -5.71 6.80 -0.96
CA VAL A 99 -4.70 7.06 0.06
C VAL A 99 -3.68 8.07 -0.45
N ASN A 100 -3.30 9.06 0.36
CA ASN A 100 -2.15 9.91 0.11
C ASN A 100 -0.85 9.09 0.22
N THR A 101 -0.49 8.42 -0.87
CA THR A 101 0.68 7.55 -0.95
C THR A 101 2.00 8.33 -0.84
N GLU A 102 1.97 9.64 -1.01
CA GLU A 102 3.11 10.56 -0.86
C GLU A 102 3.28 11.07 0.58
N ASN A 103 2.34 10.74 1.50
CA ASN A 103 2.53 11.01 2.92
C ASN A 103 3.72 10.19 3.47
N PRO A 104 4.80 10.84 3.95
CA PRO A 104 5.99 10.11 4.40
C PRO A 104 5.75 9.21 5.61
N LEU A 105 4.75 9.50 6.45
CA LEU A 105 4.37 8.62 7.56
C LEU A 105 3.66 7.37 7.03
N PHE A 106 2.79 7.51 6.02
CA PHE A 106 2.20 6.36 5.33
C PHE A 106 3.29 5.51 4.67
N GLN A 107 4.18 6.13 3.90
CA GLN A 107 5.28 5.43 3.23
C GLN A 107 6.14 4.64 4.23
N LYS A 108 6.48 5.25 5.37
CA LYS A 108 7.24 4.57 6.44
C LYS A 108 6.48 3.35 6.95
N TYR A 109 5.23 3.53 7.36
CA TYR A 109 4.38 2.45 7.88
C TYR A 109 4.22 1.30 6.88
N TYR A 110 3.94 1.66 5.63
CA TYR A 110 3.79 0.71 4.53
C TYR A 110 5.11 -0.05 4.26
N MET A 111 6.26 0.63 4.27
CA MET A 111 7.56 -0.03 4.08
C MET A 111 7.95 -0.93 5.24
N GLU A 112 7.57 -0.62 6.46
CA GLU A 112 7.73 -1.51 7.62
C GLU A 112 6.94 -2.81 7.41
N PHE A 113 5.70 -2.74 6.91
CA PHE A 113 4.89 -3.89 6.52
C PHE A 113 5.54 -4.70 5.39
N VAL A 114 5.95 -4.07 4.30
CA VAL A 114 6.65 -4.71 3.18
C VAL A 114 7.92 -5.42 3.66
N ASN A 115 8.73 -4.73 4.46
CA ASN A 115 9.97 -5.29 5.01
C ASN A 115 9.71 -6.49 5.94
N LYS A 116 8.62 -6.51 6.68
CA LYS A 116 8.21 -7.66 7.47
C LYS A 116 7.92 -8.87 6.58
N LEU A 117 7.19 -8.67 5.49
CA LEU A 117 6.91 -9.72 4.49
C LEU A 117 8.20 -10.26 3.84
N VAL A 118 9.12 -9.39 3.44
CA VAL A 118 10.43 -9.77 2.89
C VAL A 118 11.23 -10.62 3.89
N LYS A 119 11.31 -10.19 5.16
CA LYS A 119 11.98 -10.94 6.23
C LYS A 119 11.36 -12.30 6.50
N MET A 120 10.07 -12.46 6.28
CA MET A 120 9.38 -13.74 6.39
C MET A 120 9.69 -14.70 5.23
N GLY A 121 10.15 -14.19 4.09
CA GLY A 121 10.53 -15.00 2.93
C GLY A 121 9.73 -14.73 1.66
N VAL A 122 8.89 -13.67 1.64
CA VAL A 122 8.24 -13.20 0.40
C VAL A 122 9.30 -12.79 -0.59
N ARG A 123 9.10 -13.13 -1.87
CA ARG A 123 10.08 -12.97 -2.94
C ARG A 123 9.66 -11.97 -4.01
N GLY A 124 8.52 -11.33 -3.86
CA GLY A 124 8.06 -10.31 -4.76
C GLY A 124 6.69 -9.77 -4.38
N PHE A 125 6.28 -8.71 -5.05
CA PHE A 125 5.00 -8.03 -4.81
C PHE A 125 4.29 -7.75 -6.12
N ARG A 126 2.98 -7.94 -6.13
CA ARG A 126 2.09 -7.43 -7.17
C ARG A 126 1.35 -6.24 -6.57
N TYR A 127 1.56 -5.06 -7.15
CA TYR A 127 0.89 -3.84 -6.72
C TYR A 127 -0.46 -3.71 -7.41
N ASP A 128 -1.54 -3.84 -6.63
CA ASP A 128 -2.88 -3.60 -7.14
C ASP A 128 -3.08 -2.10 -7.40
N THR A 129 -3.92 -1.77 -8.39
CA THR A 129 -4.25 -0.39 -8.76
C THR A 129 -3.05 0.54 -9.00
N ALA A 130 -1.89 0.00 -9.39
CA ALA A 130 -0.66 0.76 -9.63
C ALA A 130 -0.82 1.96 -10.59
N LYS A 131 -1.79 1.91 -11.51
CA LYS A 131 -2.16 3.00 -12.41
C LYS A 131 -2.60 4.27 -11.64
N HIS A 132 -3.14 4.11 -10.45
CA HIS A 132 -3.73 5.18 -9.65
C HIS A 132 -2.76 5.81 -8.64
N ILE A 133 -1.53 5.31 -8.58
CA ILE A 133 -0.45 5.91 -7.78
C ILE A 133 0.37 6.83 -8.68
N GLY A 134 0.65 8.05 -8.20
CA GLY A 134 1.38 9.07 -8.93
C GLY A 134 2.80 8.68 -9.32
N VAL A 135 3.24 9.14 -10.50
CA VAL A 135 4.63 9.13 -10.93
C VAL A 135 5.15 10.55 -11.05
N HIS A 136 6.49 10.74 -11.10
CA HIS A 136 7.10 12.09 -11.08
C HIS A 136 6.52 13.12 -12.05
N SER A 137 5.96 12.68 -13.16
CA SER A 137 5.37 13.57 -14.17
C SER A 137 3.90 13.92 -13.94
N ASP A 138 3.26 13.26 -12.97
CA ASP A 138 1.85 13.48 -12.69
C ASP A 138 1.63 14.76 -11.85
N PRO A 139 0.43 15.34 -11.88
CA PRO A 139 0.08 16.47 -11.02
C PRO A 139 0.33 16.18 -9.55
N LEU A 140 0.67 17.21 -8.77
CA LEU A 140 0.85 17.12 -7.32
C LEU A 140 -0.40 17.59 -6.58
N ASP A 141 -0.82 16.85 -5.57
CA ASP A 141 -1.84 17.31 -4.62
C ASP A 141 -1.21 18.21 -3.55
N THR A 142 -0.95 19.46 -3.93
CA THR A 142 -0.29 20.45 -3.05
C THR A 142 -1.15 20.83 -1.84
N GLU A 143 -2.48 20.69 -1.92
CA GLU A 143 -3.40 20.94 -0.81
C GLU A 143 -3.29 19.86 0.26
N ALA A 144 -3.05 18.62 -0.13
CA ALA A 144 -2.70 17.54 0.80
C ALA A 144 -1.26 17.61 1.32
N GLY A 145 -0.47 18.61 0.86
CA GLY A 145 0.92 18.82 1.25
C GLY A 145 1.92 17.99 0.44
N VAL A 146 1.50 17.40 -0.67
CA VAL A 146 2.38 16.65 -1.58
C VAL A 146 3.33 17.60 -2.30
N THR A 147 4.62 17.33 -2.23
CA THR A 147 5.68 18.09 -2.90
C THR A 147 6.40 17.30 -3.98
N GLU A 148 6.24 15.99 -3.99
CA GLU A 148 6.86 15.06 -4.93
C GLU A 148 6.03 13.77 -4.99
N ASN A 149 5.82 13.20 -6.20
CA ASN A 149 5.24 11.87 -6.38
C ASN A 149 6.38 10.83 -6.32
N ASP A 150 6.75 10.42 -5.11
CA ASP A 150 7.94 9.60 -4.84
C ASP A 150 7.65 8.20 -4.30
N PHE A 151 6.37 7.82 -4.18
CA PHE A 151 5.98 6.52 -3.65
C PHE A 151 6.76 5.36 -4.30
N TRP A 152 6.91 5.38 -5.63
CA TRP A 152 7.58 4.31 -6.35
C TRP A 152 9.08 4.25 -6.08
N ASP A 153 9.73 5.38 -5.80
CA ASP A 153 11.14 5.38 -5.42
C ASP A 153 11.35 4.76 -4.04
N VAL A 154 10.43 5.04 -3.11
CA VAL A 154 10.43 4.43 -1.78
C VAL A 154 10.11 2.94 -1.88
N ALA A 155 9.04 2.57 -2.57
CA ALA A 155 8.58 1.18 -2.70
C ALA A 155 9.60 0.27 -3.40
N THR A 156 10.42 0.82 -4.32
CA THR A 156 11.48 0.10 -5.02
C THR A 156 12.85 0.24 -4.38
N GLY A 157 12.95 0.90 -3.22
CA GLY A 157 14.19 1.05 -2.46
C GLY A 157 15.19 2.04 -3.05
N ARG A 158 14.78 2.89 -4.00
CA ARG A 158 15.60 3.97 -4.56
C ARG A 158 15.68 5.20 -3.65
N LYS A 159 14.70 5.35 -2.76
CA LYS A 159 14.62 6.43 -1.79
C LYS A 159 14.32 5.86 -0.41
N GLU A 160 15.00 6.38 0.61
CA GLU A 160 14.68 6.13 2.00
C GLU A 160 13.62 7.13 2.49
N VAL A 161 12.71 6.67 3.35
CA VAL A 161 11.73 7.53 4.02
C VAL A 161 11.84 7.39 5.53
N LEU A 162 12.08 8.49 6.23
CA LEU A 162 12.12 8.54 7.70
C LEU A 162 12.97 7.43 8.34
N GLY A 163 14.13 7.12 7.76
CA GLY A 163 15.05 6.10 8.23
C GLY A 163 14.66 4.66 7.84
N VAL A 164 13.66 4.48 6.99
CA VAL A 164 13.23 3.17 6.49
C VAL A 164 13.48 3.07 4.99
N SER A 165 14.10 2.01 4.56
CA SER A 165 14.29 1.64 3.15
C SER A 165 13.90 0.18 2.93
N LEU A 166 13.79 -0.24 1.68
CA LEU A 166 13.54 -1.65 1.35
C LEU A 166 14.65 -2.54 1.93
N ALA A 167 14.27 -3.60 2.65
CA ALA A 167 15.19 -4.44 3.43
C ALA A 167 16.19 -5.24 2.58
N VAL A 168 15.96 -5.36 1.28
CA VAL A 168 16.81 -6.06 0.31
C VAL A 168 16.91 -5.24 -0.97
N PRO A 169 17.95 -5.40 -1.81
CA PRO A 169 17.98 -4.79 -3.14
C PRO A 169 16.76 -5.22 -3.95
N TYR A 170 16.13 -4.27 -4.65
CA TYR A 170 14.91 -4.51 -5.43
C TYR A 170 15.07 -5.67 -6.44
N ASP A 171 16.20 -5.75 -7.12
CA ASP A 171 16.53 -6.79 -8.08
C ASP A 171 16.71 -8.18 -7.48
N SER A 172 16.78 -8.28 -6.15
CA SER A 172 16.83 -9.56 -5.43
C SER A 172 15.46 -10.16 -5.11
N LEU A 173 14.37 -9.43 -5.39
CA LEU A 173 13.00 -9.86 -5.09
C LEU A 173 12.36 -10.77 -6.15
N PHE A 174 13.07 -11.18 -7.18
CA PHE A 174 12.51 -12.03 -8.26
C PHE A 174 13.22 -13.36 -8.39
#